data_5148748b2658faeb4d81b0a6a74cdb44
#
_entry.id   5148748b2658faeb4d81b0a6a74cdb44
#
_cell.length_a   1.000
_cell.length_b   1.000
_cell.length_c   1.000
_cell.angle_alpha   90.00
_cell.angle_beta   90.00
_cell.angle_gamma   90.00
#
_symmetry.space_group_name_H-M   'P 1'
#
loop_
_entity.id
_entity.type
_entity.pdbx_description
1 polymer ?
#
loop_
_entity_poly.entity_id
_entity_poly.type
_entity_poly.pdbx_seq_one_letter_code
_entity_poly.pdbx_strand_id
1 'polypeptide(L)' 'MNRTIITAVGKDTPGIIARISTFLDSKKVNILDISQTIVKGFFNMMMIVDAKNMDENFDEFVSQMKDISSE' A
#
# COMPACT_ATOMS: atom_id res chain seq x y z
N MET A 1 18.16 6.13 0.73
CA MET A 1 17.04 5.19 0.65
C MET A 1 15.88 5.73 1.47
N ASN A 2 14.72 5.86 0.85
CA ASN A 2 13.52 6.41 1.50
C ASN A 2 12.60 5.27 1.90
N ARG A 3 12.82 4.72 3.07
CA ARG A 3 11.95 3.67 3.59
C ARG A 3 10.71 4.28 4.20
N THR A 4 9.58 3.77 3.80
CA THR A 4 8.28 4.22 4.30
C THR A 4 7.50 2.99 4.76
N ILE A 5 6.80 3.14 5.87
CA ILE A 5 5.93 2.09 6.38
C ILE A 5 4.50 2.45 6.01
N ILE A 6 3.82 1.55 5.33
CA ILE A 6 2.42 1.72 4.95
C ILE A 6 1.62 0.69 5.74
N THR A 7 0.58 1.14 6.42
CA THR A 7 -0.33 0.24 7.12
C THR A 7 -1.74 0.42 6.59
N ALA A 8 -2.47 -0.67 6.51
CA ALA A 8 -3.86 -0.65 6.08
C ALA A 8 -4.67 -1.60 6.93
N VAL A 9 -5.83 -1.13 7.37
CA VAL A 9 -6.77 -1.93 8.15
C VAL A 9 -8.17 -1.66 7.61
N GLY A 10 -8.92 -2.71 7.34
CA GLY A 10 -10.27 -2.56 6.84
C GLY A 10 -10.92 -3.90 6.58
N LYS A 11 -12.10 -3.86 5.96
CA LYS A 11 -12.78 -5.09 5.58
C LYS A 11 -11.98 -5.82 4.51
N ASP A 12 -11.92 -7.15 4.65
CA ASP A 12 -11.27 -7.97 3.63
C ASP A 12 -12.10 -7.89 2.34
N THR A 13 -11.42 -7.48 1.27
CA THR A 13 -12.06 -7.32 -0.04
C THR A 13 -11.23 -8.08 -1.08
N PRO A 14 -11.87 -8.90 -1.93
CA PRO A 14 -11.12 -9.63 -2.96
C PRO A 14 -10.29 -8.68 -3.82
N GLY A 15 -9.04 -9.04 -4.05
CA GLY A 15 -8.14 -8.28 -4.90
C GLY A 15 -7.51 -7.04 -4.29
N ILE A 16 -7.70 -6.80 -2.99
CA ILE A 16 -7.15 -5.59 -2.35
C ILE A 16 -5.63 -5.53 -2.47
N ILE A 17 -4.94 -6.64 -2.23
CA ILE A 17 -3.47 -6.69 -2.33
C ILE A 17 -3.03 -6.44 -3.77
N ALA A 18 -3.71 -7.02 -4.74
CA ALA A 18 -3.37 -6.82 -6.15
C ALA A 18 -3.52 -5.36 -6.55
N ARG A 19 -4.58 -4.69 -6.11
CA ARG A 19 -4.79 -3.27 -6.41
C ARG A 19 -3.71 -2.40 -5.80
N ILE A 20 -3.36 -2.66 -4.54
CA ILE A 20 -2.31 -1.90 -3.85
C ILE A 20 -0.96 -2.13 -4.53
N SER A 21 -0.62 -3.36 -4.83
CA SER A 21 0.66 -3.70 -5.46
C SER A 21 0.79 -3.07 -6.85
N THR A 22 -0.27 -3.12 -7.64
CA THR A 22 -0.28 -2.52 -8.98
C THR A 22 -0.10 -1.00 -8.89
N PHE A 23 -0.78 -0.37 -7.94
CA PHE A 23 -0.63 1.06 -7.72
C PHE A 23 0.81 1.42 -7.36
N LEU A 24 1.41 0.70 -6.42
CA LEU A 24 2.78 0.96 -6.01
C LEU A 24 3.75 0.78 -7.16
N ASP A 25 3.57 -0.26 -7.96
CA ASP A 25 4.41 -0.49 -9.13
C ASP A 25 4.30 0.67 -10.14
N SER A 26 3.09 1.16 -10.36
CA SER A 26 2.87 2.28 -11.28
C SER A 26 3.54 3.57 -10.82
N LYS A 27 3.82 3.70 -9.53
CA LYS A 27 4.48 4.88 -8.96
C LYS A 27 5.97 4.67 -8.72
N LYS A 28 6.53 3.57 -9.20
CA LYS A 28 7.95 3.23 -9.05
C LYS A 28 8.36 3.06 -7.59
N VAL A 29 7.44 2.57 -6.78
CA VAL A 29 7.69 2.28 -5.37
C VAL A 29 8.01 0.80 -5.25
N ASN A 30 9.15 0.48 -4.67
CA ASN A 30 9.59 -0.90 -4.51
C ASN A 30 9.16 -1.43 -3.14
N ILE A 31 8.51 -2.59 -3.14
CA ILE A 31 8.10 -3.25 -1.90
C ILE A 31 9.27 -4.05 -1.36
N LEU A 32 9.73 -3.71 -0.16
CA LEU A 32 10.84 -4.39 0.48
C LEU A 32 10.37 -5.54 1.37
N ASP A 33 9.23 -5.37 2.01
CA ASP A 33 8.67 -6.38 2.91
C ASP A 33 7.18 -6.15 3.07
N ILE A 34 6.42 -7.22 3.30
CA ILE A 34 4.99 -7.12 3.50
C ILE A 34 4.56 -8.19 4.51
N SER A 35 3.71 -7.79 5.44
CA SER A 35 3.08 -8.69 6.40
C SER A 35 1.59 -8.43 6.39
N GLN A 36 0.80 -9.48 6.27
CA GLN A 36 -0.66 -9.33 6.24
C GLN A 36 -1.32 -10.46 7.00
N THR A 37 -2.44 -10.13 7.62
CA THR A 37 -3.27 -11.11 8.30
C THR A 37 -4.74 -10.77 8.08
N ILE A 38 -5.58 -11.78 8.17
CA ILE A 38 -7.03 -11.59 8.13
C ILE A 38 -7.58 -12.11 9.46
N VAL A 39 -8.23 -11.23 10.22
CA VAL A 39 -8.78 -11.57 11.52
C VAL A 39 -10.25 -11.23 11.52
N LYS A 40 -11.09 -12.26 11.60
CA LYS A 40 -12.56 -12.11 11.68
C LYS A 40 -13.11 -11.24 10.55
N GLY A 41 -12.63 -11.45 9.33
CA GLY A 41 -13.09 -10.71 8.16
C GLY A 41 -12.47 -9.33 8.01
N PHE A 42 -11.54 -8.95 8.89
CA PHE A 42 -10.81 -7.70 8.75
C PHE A 42 -9.40 -7.96 8.25
N PHE A 43 -8.99 -7.14 7.32
CA PHE A 43 -7.68 -7.20 6.69
C PHE A 43 -6.74 -6.26 7.43
N ASN A 44 -5.56 -6.77 7.79
CA ASN A 44 -4.49 -5.98 8.40
C ASN A 44 -3.23 -6.16 7.58
N MET A 45 -2.59 -5.07 7.23
CA MET A 45 -1.36 -5.13 6.44
C MET A 45 -0.36 -4.11 6.94
N MET A 46 0.90 -4.52 7.00
CA MET A 46 2.02 -3.60 7.15
C MET A 46 3.00 -3.86 6.03
N MET A 47 3.46 -2.81 5.38
CA MET A 47 4.35 -2.91 4.24
C MET A 47 5.48 -1.92 4.39
N ILE A 48 6.70 -2.36 4.09
CA ILE A 48 7.87 -1.48 4.06
C ILE A 48 8.24 -1.30 2.60
N VAL A 49 8.31 -0.06 2.16
CA VAL A 49 8.58 0.27 0.76
C VAL A 49 9.74 1.25 0.66
N ASP A 50 10.38 1.25 -0.50
CA ASP A 50 11.39 2.23 -0.87
C ASP A 50 10.81 3.12 -1.96
N ALA A 51 10.60 4.39 -1.65
CA ALA A 51 9.97 5.35 -2.53
C ALA A 51 10.95 6.33 -3.18
N LYS A 52 12.24 6.01 -3.18
CA LYS A 52 13.26 6.94 -3.69
C LYS A 52 13.08 7.28 -5.16
N ASN A 53 12.48 6.41 -5.95
CA ASN A 53 12.28 6.63 -7.38
C ASN A 53 10.88 7.11 -7.73
N MET A 54 10.09 7.46 -6.74
CA MET A 54 8.73 7.94 -6.95
C MET A 54 8.75 9.32 -7.61
N ASP A 55 7.95 9.48 -8.66
CA ASP A 55 7.94 10.69 -9.49
C ASP A 55 7.07 11.79 -8.96
N GLU A 56 6.25 11.53 -7.97
CA GLU A 56 5.29 12.52 -7.50
C GLU A 56 5.46 12.79 -6.02
N ASN A 57 4.75 13.82 -5.59
CA ASN A 57 4.80 14.26 -4.23
C ASN A 57 4.16 13.22 -3.30
N PHE A 58 4.72 13.09 -2.12
CA PHE A 58 4.33 12.06 -1.17
C PHE A 58 2.87 12.23 -0.71
N ASP A 59 2.41 13.47 -0.53
CA ASP A 59 1.05 13.74 -0.09
C ASP A 59 0.01 13.29 -1.13
N GLU A 60 0.29 13.51 -2.40
CA GLU A 60 -0.57 13.02 -3.47
C GLU A 60 -0.59 11.50 -3.50
N PHE A 61 0.57 10.88 -3.32
CA PHE A 61 0.69 9.43 -3.26
C PHE A 61 -0.18 8.86 -2.14
N VAL A 62 -0.10 9.42 -0.95
CA VAL A 62 -0.89 8.96 0.20
C VAL A 62 -2.39 9.12 -0.07
N SER A 63 -2.79 10.24 -0.65
CA SER A 63 -4.19 10.49 -0.98
C SER A 63 -4.73 9.45 -1.96
N GLN A 64 -3.98 9.15 -3.01
CA GLN A 64 -4.37 8.16 -4.00
C GLN A 64 -4.44 6.75 -3.40
N MET A 65 -3.52 6.43 -2.51
CA MET A 65 -3.51 5.15 -1.82
C MET A 65 -4.77 4.97 -0.98
N LYS A 66 -5.21 6.02 -0.29
CA LYS A 66 -6.45 5.98 0.49
C LYS A 66 -7.66 5.75 -0.40
N ASP A 67 -7.70 6.34 -1.57
CA ASP A 67 -8.81 6.15 -2.50
C ASP A 67 -8.91 4.69 -2.94
N ILE A 68 -7.78 4.05 -3.19
CA ILE A 68 -7.74 2.64 -3.58
C ILE A 68 -8.24 1.76 -2.44
N SER A 69 -7.79 2.03 -1.23
CA SER A 69 -8.13 1.19 -0.08
C SER A 69 -9.58 1.35 0.38
N SER A 70 -10.25 2.42 0.00
CA SER A 70 -11.64 2.65 0.38
C SER A 70 -12.66 2.06 -0.59
N GLU A 71 -12.23 1.49 -1.69
CA GLU A 71 -13.14 0.87 -2.67
C GLU A 71 -13.69 -0.48 -2.24
#